data_29b60724e3bbb74e9d22601ef15c5e99
#
_entry.id   29b60724e3bbb74e9d22601ef15c5e99
#
_cell.length_a   1.000
_cell.length_b   1.000
_cell.length_c   1.000
_cell.angle_alpha   90.00
_cell.angle_beta   90.00
_cell.angle_gamma   90.00
#
_symmetry.space_group_name_H-M   'P 1'
#
loop_
_entity.id
_entity.type
_entity.pdbx_description
1 polymer ?
#
loop_
_entity_poly.entity_id
_entity_poly.type
_entity_poly.pdbx_seq_one_letter_code
_entity_poly.pdbx_strand_id
1 'polypeptide(L)'
;MIRSVPGRTPRIHPGAWVDPAAQVIGDVVIEEGASIWPFTVVRGDQDNYVYIGRHTNVKDNSVLHVTPELPCVVGDRVTIGHRCVVHACRIGNDVRIGIGAVVLTGAIVEDGAQVGAGALVPQGKVVPAGWLVMGVPAKPVRQMGPEEIDDIKRNAVEYFELWQRDYRFGPQGAPGVTPRAPNSPVSGKPTFPESTAR
;
A
#
# COMPACT_ATOMS: atom_id res chain seq x y z
N MET A 1 -5.08 16.18 -0.64
CA MET A 1 -4.92 16.97 0.62
C MET A 1 -4.23 16.11 1.66
N ILE A 2 -3.23 16.64 2.35
CA ILE A 2 -2.55 15.96 3.47
C ILE A 2 -3.04 16.62 4.76
N ARG A 3 -3.48 15.82 5.74
CA ARG A 3 -4.19 16.34 6.91
C ARG A 3 -3.87 15.56 8.18
N SER A 4 -3.49 16.28 9.24
CA SER A 4 -3.38 15.72 10.59
C SER A 4 -4.76 15.55 11.24
N VAL A 5 -4.85 14.63 12.19
CA VAL A 5 -5.92 14.51 13.16
C VAL A 5 -5.30 14.62 14.57
N PRO A 6 -6.07 14.83 15.66
CA PRO A 6 -5.49 14.99 16.98
C PRO A 6 -4.48 13.89 17.32
N GLY A 7 -3.23 14.28 17.59
CA GLY A 7 -2.12 13.40 17.94
C GLY A 7 -1.50 12.59 16.80
N ARG A 8 -1.97 12.72 15.54
CA ARG A 8 -1.51 11.90 14.41
C ARG A 8 -1.29 12.77 13.18
N THR A 9 -0.09 12.70 12.63
CA THR A 9 0.32 13.48 11.45
C THR A 9 0.99 12.58 10.43
N PRO A 10 0.64 12.69 9.14
CA PRO A 10 1.31 11.93 8.09
C PRO A 10 2.82 12.19 8.03
N ARG A 11 3.60 11.14 7.88
CA ARG A 11 5.05 11.15 7.69
C ARG A 11 5.35 10.69 6.28
N ILE A 12 5.70 11.63 5.41
CA ILE A 12 5.94 11.36 4.00
C ILE A 12 7.40 11.60 3.70
N HIS A 13 8.08 10.60 3.14
CA HIS A 13 9.47 10.74 2.73
C HIS A 13 9.60 11.80 1.63
N PRO A 14 10.65 12.67 1.65
CA PRO A 14 10.84 13.70 0.62
C PRO A 14 10.98 13.16 -0.81
N GLY A 15 11.40 11.91 -0.97
CA GLY A 15 11.49 11.20 -2.24
C GLY A 15 10.22 10.44 -2.62
N ALA A 16 9.11 10.62 -1.91
CA ALA A 16 7.79 10.10 -2.27
C ALA A 16 6.97 11.15 -3.01
N TRP A 17 5.98 10.71 -3.75
CA TRP A 17 5.05 11.60 -4.44
C TRP A 17 3.60 11.36 -4.03
N VAL A 18 2.88 12.42 -3.74
CA VAL A 18 1.44 12.40 -3.43
C VAL A 18 0.73 13.38 -4.35
N ASP A 19 -0.19 12.87 -5.16
CA ASP A 19 -1.00 13.71 -6.03
C ASP A 19 -1.81 14.73 -5.22
N PRO A 20 -1.92 16.01 -5.67
CA PRO A 20 -2.71 17.02 -4.98
C PRO A 20 -4.18 16.66 -4.74
N ALA A 21 -4.78 15.82 -5.60
CA ALA A 21 -6.15 15.34 -5.45
C ALA A 21 -6.28 14.14 -4.48
N ALA A 22 -5.17 13.53 -4.08
CA ALA A 22 -5.18 12.44 -3.10
C ALA A 22 -5.45 12.97 -1.68
N GLN A 23 -5.97 12.09 -0.81
CA GLN A 23 -6.21 12.37 0.61
C GLN A 23 -5.30 11.47 1.46
N VAL A 24 -4.44 12.07 2.29
CA VAL A 24 -3.58 11.36 3.25
C VAL A 24 -3.89 11.91 4.65
N ILE A 25 -4.43 11.09 5.53
CA ILE A 25 -5.07 11.55 6.77
C ILE A 25 -4.59 10.74 7.97
N GLY A 26 -4.16 11.42 9.02
CA GLY A 26 -3.84 10.81 10.32
C GLY A 26 -2.46 10.14 10.36
N ASP A 27 -2.33 9.02 11.06
CA ASP A 27 -1.07 8.28 11.19
C ASP A 27 -0.79 7.46 9.92
N VAL A 28 -0.11 8.08 8.97
CA VAL A 28 0.27 7.47 7.70
C VAL A 28 1.77 7.64 7.50
N VAL A 29 2.46 6.55 7.16
CA VAL A 29 3.87 6.56 6.76
C VAL A 29 3.96 6.22 5.29
N ILE A 30 4.63 7.06 4.51
CA ILE A 30 4.89 6.84 3.08
C ILE A 30 6.40 6.91 2.88
N GLU A 31 6.99 5.80 2.45
CA GLU A 31 8.42 5.64 2.30
C GLU A 31 8.94 6.16 0.94
N GLU A 32 10.28 6.16 0.80
CA GLU A 32 11.00 6.64 -0.37
C GLU A 32 10.52 5.98 -1.67
N GLY A 33 10.35 6.78 -2.70
CA GLY A 33 9.95 6.30 -4.04
C GLY A 33 8.49 5.88 -4.15
N ALA A 34 7.74 5.88 -3.05
CA ALA A 34 6.31 5.56 -3.11
C ALA A 34 5.50 6.66 -3.79
N SER A 35 4.37 6.28 -4.40
CA SER A 35 3.48 7.22 -5.09
C SER A 35 2.01 6.97 -4.78
N ILE A 36 1.29 8.06 -4.48
CA ILE A 36 -0.16 8.05 -4.21
C ILE A 36 -0.85 8.85 -5.29
N TRP A 37 -1.66 8.18 -6.10
CA TRP A 37 -2.24 8.68 -7.33
C TRP A 37 -3.58 9.41 -7.10
N PRO A 38 -4.13 10.11 -8.11
CA PRO A 38 -5.31 10.95 -7.96
C PRO A 38 -6.50 10.26 -7.28
N PHE A 39 -7.19 10.99 -6.41
CA PHE A 39 -8.40 10.55 -5.68
C PHE A 39 -8.23 9.32 -4.79
N THR A 40 -7.00 8.90 -4.55
CA THR A 40 -6.69 7.86 -3.56
C THR A 40 -6.87 8.41 -2.15
N VAL A 41 -7.46 7.60 -1.27
CA VAL A 41 -7.64 7.92 0.15
C VAL A 41 -6.81 6.97 1.00
N VAL A 42 -5.88 7.51 1.78
CA VAL A 42 -5.06 6.78 2.76
C VAL A 42 -5.35 7.36 4.14
N ARG A 43 -5.97 6.56 5.02
CA ARG A 43 -6.49 7.07 6.28
C ARG A 43 -6.13 6.19 7.49
N GLY A 44 -5.27 6.71 8.39
CA GLY A 44 -4.86 6.10 9.66
C GLY A 44 -5.38 6.91 10.84
N ASP A 45 -6.66 6.79 11.19
CA ASP A 45 -7.36 7.64 12.15
C ASP A 45 -8.09 6.89 13.27
N GLN A 46 -8.05 5.55 13.29
CA GLN A 46 -8.72 4.71 14.30
C GLN A 46 -7.70 4.06 15.27
N ASP A 47 -6.89 4.88 15.95
CA ASP A 47 -5.84 4.44 16.88
C ASP A 47 -4.80 3.48 16.28
N ASN A 48 -4.73 3.44 14.95
CA ASN A 48 -3.81 2.62 14.20
C ASN A 48 -3.28 3.37 12.97
N TYR A 49 -2.29 2.80 12.29
CA TYR A 49 -1.55 3.47 11.22
C TYR A 49 -1.66 2.74 9.87
N VAL A 50 -1.42 3.50 8.80
CA VAL A 50 -1.15 2.97 7.47
C VAL A 50 0.34 3.11 7.18
N TYR A 51 0.97 2.03 6.73
CA TYR A 51 2.37 2.04 6.26
C TYR A 51 2.43 1.66 4.79
N ILE A 52 3.13 2.45 3.98
CA ILE A 52 3.35 2.23 2.56
C ILE A 52 4.85 2.19 2.31
N GLY A 53 5.35 1.04 1.90
CA GLY A 53 6.77 0.75 1.69
C GLY A 53 7.37 1.44 0.47
N ARG A 54 8.67 1.22 0.29
CA ARG A 54 9.47 1.84 -0.76
C ARG A 54 9.03 1.44 -2.16
N HIS A 55 9.05 2.39 -3.11
CA HIS A 55 8.70 2.19 -4.51
C HIS A 55 7.30 1.56 -4.70
N THR A 56 6.43 1.65 -3.71
CA THR A 56 5.06 1.17 -3.78
C THR A 56 4.17 2.23 -4.41
N ASN A 57 3.31 1.82 -5.35
CA ASN A 57 2.38 2.73 -5.99
C ASN A 57 0.93 2.36 -5.68
N VAL A 58 0.15 3.35 -5.25
CA VAL A 58 -1.29 3.21 -4.95
C VAL A 58 -2.06 4.00 -5.99
N LYS A 59 -2.73 3.28 -6.88
CA LYS A 59 -3.41 3.86 -8.04
C LYS A 59 -4.70 4.58 -7.68
N ASP A 60 -5.15 5.34 -8.65
CA ASP A 60 -6.30 6.23 -8.61
C ASP A 60 -7.54 5.58 -8.00
N ASN A 61 -8.29 6.37 -7.20
CA ASN A 61 -9.54 5.98 -6.57
C ASN A 61 -9.44 4.79 -5.60
N SER A 62 -8.25 4.43 -5.13
CA SER A 62 -8.07 3.35 -4.14
C SER A 62 -8.24 3.86 -2.72
N VAL A 63 -8.62 2.95 -1.80
CA VAL A 63 -8.81 3.28 -0.39
C VAL A 63 -7.96 2.35 0.48
N LEU A 64 -7.12 2.93 1.33
CA LEU A 64 -6.38 2.23 2.37
C LEU A 64 -6.85 2.71 3.73
N HIS A 65 -7.27 1.77 4.59
CA HIS A 65 -7.80 2.12 5.89
C HIS A 65 -7.42 1.07 6.96
N VAL A 66 -7.64 1.43 8.21
CA VAL A 66 -7.30 0.66 9.41
C VAL A 66 -8.55 0.30 10.20
N THR A 67 -8.39 -0.55 11.22
CA THR A 67 -9.33 -0.67 12.35
C THR A 67 -8.63 -0.26 13.64
N PRO A 68 -9.35 -0.11 14.77
CA PRO A 68 -8.69 0.11 16.05
C PRO A 68 -7.69 -0.99 16.44
N GLU A 69 -7.92 -2.23 16.00
CA GLU A 69 -7.13 -3.40 16.36
C GLU A 69 -5.98 -3.70 15.39
N LEU A 70 -6.15 -3.34 14.10
CA LEU A 70 -5.21 -3.74 13.06
C LEU A 70 -4.78 -2.58 12.17
N PRO A 71 -3.47 -2.44 11.91
CA PRO A 71 -2.93 -1.50 10.93
C PRO A 71 -3.21 -1.98 9.50
N CYS A 72 -2.96 -1.09 8.55
CA CYS A 72 -2.85 -1.44 7.14
C CYS A 72 -1.38 -1.31 6.73
N VAL A 73 -0.73 -2.44 6.45
CA VAL A 73 0.71 -2.49 6.15
C VAL A 73 0.93 -2.98 4.75
N VAL A 74 1.57 -2.15 3.92
CA VAL A 74 1.94 -2.48 2.55
C VAL A 74 3.45 -2.44 2.42
N GLY A 75 4.03 -3.52 1.95
CA GLY A 75 5.48 -3.69 1.78
C GLY A 75 6.07 -2.86 0.64
N ASP A 76 7.29 -3.22 0.27
CA ASP A 76 8.06 -2.55 -0.78
C ASP A 76 7.71 -3.07 -2.17
N ARG A 77 7.81 -2.21 -3.20
CA ARG A 77 7.58 -2.54 -4.61
C ARG A 77 6.23 -3.21 -4.88
N VAL A 78 5.20 -2.75 -4.17
CA VAL A 78 3.82 -3.19 -4.36
C VAL A 78 3.12 -2.28 -5.37
N THR A 79 2.36 -2.89 -6.28
CA THR A 79 1.42 -2.16 -7.12
C THR A 79 0.00 -2.44 -6.64
N ILE A 80 -0.67 -1.43 -6.10
CA ILE A 80 -2.10 -1.46 -5.82
C ILE A 80 -2.82 -0.85 -7.00
N GLY A 81 -3.59 -1.66 -7.72
CA GLY A 81 -4.33 -1.27 -8.92
C GLY A 81 -5.40 -0.21 -8.64
N HIS A 82 -5.96 0.35 -9.71
CA HIS A 82 -7.01 1.37 -9.60
C HIS A 82 -8.25 0.83 -8.89
N ARG A 83 -8.93 1.66 -8.08
CA ARG A 83 -10.19 1.36 -7.39
C ARG A 83 -10.12 0.16 -6.44
N CYS A 84 -8.96 -0.10 -5.85
CA CYS A 84 -8.80 -1.15 -4.84
C CYS A 84 -9.25 -0.68 -3.47
N VAL A 85 -9.68 -1.64 -2.64
CA VAL A 85 -9.87 -1.45 -1.20
C VAL A 85 -8.89 -2.37 -0.46
N VAL A 86 -8.06 -1.77 0.38
CA VAL A 86 -7.06 -2.45 1.20
C VAL A 86 -7.33 -2.06 2.64
N HIS A 87 -7.92 -2.98 3.41
CA HIS A 87 -8.50 -2.64 4.70
C HIS A 87 -7.88 -3.46 5.83
N ALA A 88 -7.15 -2.78 6.72
CA ALA A 88 -6.59 -3.35 7.96
C ALA A 88 -5.94 -4.73 7.73
N CYS A 89 -5.04 -4.82 6.77
CA CYS A 89 -4.43 -6.06 6.32
C CYS A 89 -2.92 -5.89 6.10
N ARG A 90 -2.23 -7.00 5.87
CA ARG A 90 -0.81 -7.00 5.54
C ARG A 90 -0.60 -7.43 4.10
N ILE A 91 0.13 -6.63 3.34
CA ILE A 91 0.62 -6.96 2.01
C ILE A 91 2.15 -6.99 2.07
N GLY A 92 2.75 -8.09 1.65
CA GLY A 92 4.19 -8.29 1.60
C GLY A 92 4.87 -7.48 0.50
N ASN A 93 6.10 -7.83 0.19
CA ASN A 93 6.88 -7.17 -0.84
C ASN A 93 6.63 -7.78 -2.22
N ASP A 94 6.91 -7.02 -3.29
CA ASP A 94 6.83 -7.51 -4.66
C ASP A 94 5.44 -8.09 -5.01
N VAL A 95 4.37 -7.45 -4.51
CA VAL A 95 2.98 -7.90 -4.68
C VAL A 95 2.26 -7.04 -5.70
N ARG A 96 1.38 -7.68 -6.50
CA ARG A 96 0.42 -6.96 -7.36
C ARG A 96 -1.00 -7.19 -6.89
N ILE A 97 -1.70 -6.13 -6.51
CA ILE A 97 -3.15 -6.11 -6.26
C ILE A 97 -3.83 -5.61 -7.53
N GLY A 98 -4.61 -6.48 -8.17
CA GLY A 98 -5.26 -6.19 -9.45
C GLY A 98 -6.34 -5.12 -9.34
N ILE A 99 -6.66 -4.48 -10.47
CA ILE A 99 -7.66 -3.40 -10.55
C ILE A 99 -8.99 -3.84 -9.92
N GLY A 100 -9.56 -3.00 -9.05
CA GLY A 100 -10.84 -3.24 -8.39
C GLY A 100 -10.84 -4.37 -7.35
N ALA A 101 -9.68 -4.93 -7.00
CA ALA A 101 -9.62 -5.97 -5.96
C ALA A 101 -9.88 -5.39 -4.57
N VAL A 102 -10.41 -6.26 -3.70
CA VAL A 102 -10.71 -5.95 -2.29
C VAL A 102 -9.93 -6.91 -1.40
N VAL A 103 -9.12 -6.38 -0.47
CA VAL A 103 -8.40 -7.14 0.54
C VAL A 103 -8.93 -6.73 1.91
N LEU A 104 -9.58 -7.67 2.62
CA LEU A 104 -10.30 -7.38 3.85
C LEU A 104 -9.44 -7.55 5.11
N THR A 105 -10.02 -7.08 6.23
CA THR A 105 -9.42 -7.03 7.56
C THR A 105 -8.72 -8.33 7.96
N GLY A 106 -7.49 -8.22 8.44
CA GLY A 106 -6.68 -9.34 8.91
C GLY A 106 -6.16 -10.27 7.81
N ALA A 107 -6.47 -10.00 6.53
CA ALA A 107 -5.89 -10.77 5.43
C ALA A 107 -4.38 -10.54 5.33
N ILE A 108 -3.66 -11.56 4.88
CA ILE A 108 -2.22 -11.52 4.62
C ILE A 108 -2.00 -11.91 3.16
N VAL A 109 -1.36 -11.02 2.41
CA VAL A 109 -0.87 -11.33 1.06
C VAL A 109 0.64 -11.42 1.16
N GLU A 110 1.18 -12.64 1.00
CA GLU A 110 2.61 -12.87 1.16
C GLU A 110 3.43 -12.39 -0.06
N ASP A 111 4.76 -12.36 0.11
CA ASP A 111 5.69 -11.79 -0.86
C ASP A 111 5.56 -12.44 -2.26
N GLY A 112 5.70 -11.63 -3.29
CA GLY A 112 5.63 -12.08 -4.67
C GLY A 112 4.27 -12.58 -5.14
N ALA A 113 3.21 -12.43 -4.34
CA ALA A 113 1.87 -12.88 -4.71
C ALA A 113 1.14 -11.89 -5.63
N GLN A 114 0.13 -12.38 -6.34
CA GLN A 114 -0.76 -11.54 -7.14
C GLN A 114 -2.22 -11.83 -6.81
N VAL A 115 -2.97 -10.77 -6.52
CA VAL A 115 -4.42 -10.79 -6.41
C VAL A 115 -4.98 -10.30 -7.75
N GLY A 116 -5.79 -11.14 -8.41
CA GLY A 116 -6.36 -10.82 -9.72
C GLY A 116 -7.34 -9.66 -9.68
N ALA A 117 -7.58 -9.02 -10.84
CA ALA A 117 -8.53 -7.92 -10.94
C ALA A 117 -9.94 -8.34 -10.49
N GLY A 118 -10.61 -7.46 -9.72
CA GLY A 118 -11.95 -7.70 -9.18
C GLY A 118 -12.04 -8.81 -8.13
N ALA A 119 -10.92 -9.39 -7.71
CA ALA A 119 -10.94 -10.45 -6.70
C ALA A 119 -11.19 -9.90 -5.30
N LEU A 120 -11.83 -10.72 -4.45
CA LEU A 120 -12.09 -10.40 -3.04
C LEU A 120 -11.35 -11.40 -2.16
N VAL A 121 -10.33 -10.92 -1.44
CA VAL A 121 -9.62 -11.68 -0.39
C VAL A 121 -10.39 -11.51 0.91
N PRO A 122 -11.02 -12.57 1.45
CA PRO A 122 -11.82 -12.47 2.67
C PRO A 122 -11.00 -12.18 3.92
N GLN A 123 -11.69 -11.78 4.99
CA GLN A 123 -11.08 -11.52 6.29
C GLN A 123 -10.23 -12.69 6.78
N GLY A 124 -9.06 -12.39 7.32
CA GLY A 124 -8.14 -13.35 7.92
C GLY A 124 -7.55 -14.39 6.96
N LYS A 125 -7.79 -14.26 5.65
CA LYS A 125 -7.24 -15.23 4.67
C LYS A 125 -5.81 -14.91 4.30
N VAL A 126 -5.03 -15.97 4.09
CA VAL A 126 -3.66 -15.89 3.61
C VAL A 126 -3.63 -16.20 2.12
N VAL A 127 -3.01 -15.32 1.35
CA VAL A 127 -2.61 -15.54 -0.04
C VAL A 127 -1.15 -15.94 0.00
N PRO A 128 -0.81 -17.19 -0.38
CA PRO A 128 0.55 -17.69 -0.24
C PRO A 128 1.56 -16.98 -1.15
N ALA A 129 2.81 -16.97 -0.72
CA ALA A 129 3.90 -16.35 -1.48
C ALA A 129 4.01 -16.90 -2.91
N GLY A 130 4.14 -16.01 -3.88
CA GLY A 130 4.28 -16.38 -5.29
C GLY A 130 3.03 -16.99 -5.93
N TRP A 131 1.85 -16.89 -5.33
CA TRP A 131 0.62 -17.40 -5.92
C TRP A 131 -0.24 -16.31 -6.56
N LEU A 132 -0.85 -16.69 -7.69
CA LEU A 132 -1.98 -15.97 -8.26
C LEU A 132 -3.28 -16.46 -7.62
N VAL A 133 -4.06 -15.53 -7.04
CA VAL A 133 -5.43 -15.80 -6.56
C VAL A 133 -6.42 -14.96 -7.33
N MET A 134 -7.62 -15.50 -7.60
CA MET A 134 -8.68 -14.82 -8.37
C MET A 134 -10.07 -15.16 -7.84
N GLY A 135 -11.05 -14.33 -8.17
CA GLY A 135 -12.47 -14.59 -7.95
C GLY A 135 -13.04 -13.96 -6.66
N VAL A 136 -14.34 -14.22 -6.42
CA VAL A 136 -15.11 -13.75 -5.26
C VAL A 136 -15.84 -14.95 -4.67
N PRO A 137 -15.38 -15.50 -3.53
CA PRO A 137 -14.13 -15.18 -2.84
C PRO A 137 -12.88 -15.61 -3.63
N ALA A 138 -11.75 -14.92 -3.39
CA ALA A 138 -10.49 -15.25 -4.04
C ALA A 138 -10.01 -16.65 -3.67
N LYS A 139 -9.60 -17.42 -4.68
CA LYS A 139 -9.06 -18.77 -4.53
C LYS A 139 -7.71 -18.88 -5.25
N PRO A 140 -6.78 -19.72 -4.76
CA PRO A 140 -5.55 -20.02 -5.48
C PRO A 140 -5.86 -20.60 -6.87
N VAL A 141 -5.19 -20.04 -7.89
CA VAL A 141 -5.28 -20.49 -9.28
C VAL A 141 -4.05 -21.29 -9.67
N ARG A 142 -2.87 -20.69 -9.46
CA ARG A 142 -1.58 -21.32 -9.75
C ARG A 142 -0.43 -20.59 -9.05
N GLN A 143 0.67 -21.26 -8.94
CA GLN A 143 1.94 -20.60 -8.61
C GLN A 143 2.44 -19.80 -9.81
N MET A 144 3.01 -18.65 -9.55
CA MET A 144 3.60 -17.79 -10.59
C MET A 144 5.06 -18.18 -10.85
N GLY A 145 5.49 -17.98 -12.09
CA GLY A 145 6.87 -18.17 -12.46
C GLY A 145 7.77 -16.99 -12.05
N PRO A 146 9.11 -17.19 -12.03
CA PRO A 146 10.05 -16.13 -11.68
C PRO A 146 9.91 -14.88 -12.55
N GLU A 147 9.65 -15.03 -13.82
CA GLU A 147 9.49 -13.93 -14.78
C GLU A 147 8.28 -13.05 -14.46
N GLU A 148 7.20 -13.64 -13.96
CA GLU A 148 5.99 -12.91 -13.55
C GLU A 148 6.24 -12.09 -12.27
N ILE A 149 7.00 -12.65 -11.33
CA ILE A 149 7.39 -11.95 -10.11
C ILE A 149 8.35 -10.81 -10.44
N ASP A 150 9.28 -11.02 -11.35
CA ASP A 150 10.20 -9.97 -11.82
C ASP A 150 9.45 -8.87 -12.61
N ASP A 151 8.38 -9.22 -13.31
CA ASP A 151 7.49 -8.24 -13.95
C ASP A 151 6.78 -7.35 -12.91
N ILE A 152 6.35 -7.89 -11.79
CA ILE A 152 5.78 -7.10 -10.69
C ILE A 152 6.80 -6.08 -10.18
N LYS A 153 8.04 -6.48 -9.96
CA LYS A 153 9.12 -5.61 -9.51
C LYS A 153 9.42 -4.50 -10.52
N ARG A 154 9.57 -4.87 -11.80
CA ARG A 154 9.80 -3.88 -12.88
C ARG A 154 8.69 -2.85 -12.95
N ASN A 155 7.43 -3.29 -12.90
CA ASN A 155 6.29 -2.39 -12.95
C ASN A 155 6.31 -1.36 -11.80
N ALA A 156 6.70 -1.74 -10.60
CA ALA A 156 6.83 -0.82 -9.48
C ALA A 156 7.91 0.26 -9.75
N VAL A 157 9.06 -0.14 -10.33
CA VAL A 157 10.14 0.78 -10.70
C VAL A 157 9.73 1.70 -11.85
N GLU A 158 9.03 1.19 -12.85
CA GLU A 158 8.51 1.99 -13.97
C GLU A 158 7.56 3.10 -13.50
N TYR A 159 6.73 2.84 -12.48
CA TYR A 159 5.87 3.87 -11.92
C TYR A 159 6.63 4.90 -11.08
N PHE A 160 7.72 4.50 -10.43
CA PHE A 160 8.63 5.42 -9.79
C PHE A 160 9.28 6.37 -10.81
N GLU A 161 9.79 5.83 -11.92
CA GLU A 161 10.40 6.61 -13.00
C GLU A 161 9.37 7.52 -13.69
N LEU A 162 8.16 7.00 -13.92
CA LEU A 162 7.07 7.75 -14.56
C LEU A 162 6.73 9.01 -13.79
N TRP A 163 6.46 8.90 -12.47
CA TRP A 163 6.08 10.10 -11.72
C TRP A 163 7.26 11.08 -11.56
N GLN A 164 8.48 10.59 -11.48
CA GLN A 164 9.66 11.45 -11.44
C GLN A 164 9.83 12.25 -12.72
N ARG A 165 9.57 11.64 -13.87
CA ARG A 165 9.71 12.28 -15.18
C ARG A 165 8.57 13.25 -15.46
N ASP A 166 7.33 12.83 -15.24
CA ASP A 166 6.15 13.50 -15.81
C ASP A 166 5.33 14.29 -14.77
N TYR A 167 5.42 13.93 -13.48
CA TYR A 167 4.57 14.52 -12.43
C TYR A 167 5.34 15.30 -11.36
N ARG A 168 6.65 15.37 -11.43
CA ARG A 168 7.53 16.03 -10.47
C ARG A 168 7.31 17.53 -10.33
N PHE A 169 6.69 18.16 -11.30
CA PHE A 169 6.50 19.62 -11.38
C PHE A 169 5.17 20.12 -10.81
N GLY A 170 4.35 19.25 -10.24
CA GLY A 170 3.17 19.67 -9.47
C GLY A 170 3.59 20.31 -8.14
N PRO A 171 2.68 21.05 -7.46
CA PRO A 171 2.98 21.73 -6.21
C PRO A 171 3.36 20.71 -5.14
N GLN A 172 4.64 20.45 -5.01
CA GLN A 172 5.22 19.67 -3.92
C GLN A 172 5.21 20.57 -2.67
N GLY A 173 4.53 20.14 -1.66
CA GLY A 173 4.49 20.81 -0.37
C GLY A 173 3.11 21.29 -0.01
N ALA A 174 2.18 20.38 0.30
CA ALA A 174 1.03 20.76 1.07
C ALA A 174 1.50 21.23 2.47
N PRO A 175 1.01 22.37 2.98
CA PRO A 175 1.32 22.82 4.33
C PRO A 175 0.94 21.74 5.35
N GLY A 176 1.81 21.41 6.29
CA GLY A 176 1.56 20.46 7.35
C GLY A 176 2.24 19.09 7.21
N VAL A 177 3.01 18.87 6.15
CA VAL A 177 3.88 17.70 6.04
C VAL A 177 5.21 18.00 6.72
N THR A 178 5.53 17.26 7.76
CA THR A 178 6.90 17.27 8.32
C THR A 178 7.73 16.28 7.50
N PRO A 179 8.73 16.73 6.73
CA PRO A 179 9.64 15.82 6.06
C PRO A 179 10.31 14.94 7.13
N ARG A 180 10.29 13.63 6.94
CA ARG A 180 11.11 12.74 7.74
C ARG A 180 12.57 13.06 7.45
N ALA A 181 13.38 13.28 8.50
CA ALA A 181 14.81 13.39 8.33
C ALA A 181 15.36 12.13 7.63
N PRO A 182 16.27 12.26 6.64
CA PRO A 182 16.70 11.16 5.78
C PRO A 182 17.31 9.95 6.50
N ASN A 183 17.53 9.99 7.80
CA ASN A 183 18.12 8.91 8.59
C ASN A 183 17.41 8.67 9.93
N SER A 184 16.19 9.12 10.12
CA SER A 184 15.45 8.77 11.33
C SER A 184 14.97 7.33 11.21
N PRO A 185 15.41 6.40 12.10
CA PRO A 185 14.85 5.04 12.09
C PRO A 185 13.37 5.12 12.37
N VAL A 186 12.58 4.40 11.57
CA VAL A 186 11.20 4.07 11.97
C VAL A 186 11.35 3.26 13.23
N SER A 187 10.89 3.77 14.35
CA SER A 187 10.87 3.02 15.59
C SER A 187 9.97 1.79 15.38
N GLY A 188 10.61 0.63 15.21
CA GLY A 188 9.96 -0.65 15.02
C GLY A 188 9.39 -0.86 13.61
N LYS A 189 9.88 -1.90 12.91
CA LYS A 189 9.11 -2.45 11.78
C LYS A 189 7.73 -2.81 12.33
N PRO A 190 6.65 -2.49 11.60
CA PRO A 190 5.31 -2.82 12.06
C PRO A 190 5.22 -4.34 12.31
N THR A 191 4.95 -4.73 13.54
CA THR A 191 4.70 -6.11 13.90
C THR A 191 3.23 -6.40 13.69
N PHE A 192 2.94 -7.25 12.73
CA PHE A 192 1.63 -7.87 12.63
C PHE A 192 1.58 -9.02 13.66
N PRO A 193 0.49 -9.21 14.39
CA PRO A 193 0.35 -10.39 15.24
C PRO A 193 0.53 -11.65 14.38
N GLU A 194 1.35 -12.59 14.87
CA GLU A 194 1.53 -13.87 14.20
C GLU A 194 0.17 -14.53 13.98
N SER A 195 -0.05 -15.04 12.76
CA SER A 195 -1.24 -15.79 12.42
C SER A 195 -1.34 -17.01 13.34
N THR A 196 -2.27 -16.97 14.31
CA THR A 196 -2.71 -18.19 14.95
C THR A 196 -3.56 -18.96 13.94
N ALA A 197 -2.87 -19.72 13.07
CA ALA A 197 -3.53 -20.73 12.25
C ALA A 197 -4.17 -21.78 13.18
N ARG A 198 -5.49 -21.80 13.25
CA ARG A 198 -6.31 -22.93 13.64
C ARG A 198 -7.23 -23.32 12.49
#